data_f0b68d347075763287e3f37f10a0b23d
#
_entry.id   f0b68d347075763287e3f37f10a0b23d
#
_cell.length_a   1.000
_cell.length_b   1.000
_cell.length_c   1.000
_cell.angle_alpha   90.00
_cell.angle_beta   90.00
_cell.angle_gamma   90.00
#
_symmetry.space_group_name_H-M   'P 1'
#
loop_
_entity.id
_entity.type
_entity.pdbx_description
1 polymer ?
#
loop_
_entity_poly.entity_id
_entity_poly.type
_entity_poly.pdbx_seq_one_letter_code
_entity_poly.pdbx_strand_id
1 'polypeptide(L)'
;MNYAALIQNRKSVRAFREKQVPFQTLEQLKAYYRDGVQRLIPEIGTELYFFGTDAREALEGAAGYHKFLVGAPQYLVLLTENHPQAGLNAGFVMEDLILKLTDLQLDSCWVTFTDSDHVKDALGLESDLQVAAIAAFGYGEKTTRRLRLNIKSMSNIDIIAKRQYFEPKVSVRDLVHREQWGSREGLEDAIGFYDDMLWEAFYAASLAPSYLNRQAYGFLLKPGSVTLVSKPDEYNTPIDSDLSLGIVLHHFTAVARDWAGNLCWRFDPEGVDLPEGHRAVASAAL
;
A
#
# COMPACT_ATOMS: atom_id res chain seq x y z
N MET A 1 -5.97 16.69 1.44
CA MET A 1 -6.76 15.50 1.03
C MET A 1 -7.42 14.91 2.27
N ASN A 2 -8.63 14.35 2.16
CA ASN A 2 -9.23 13.57 3.25
C ASN A 2 -8.74 12.11 3.15
N TYR A 3 -7.63 11.81 3.79
CA TYR A 3 -6.97 10.51 3.69
C TYR A 3 -7.83 9.36 4.18
N ALA A 4 -8.57 9.50 5.28
CA ALA A 4 -9.45 8.44 5.79
C ALA A 4 -10.49 8.02 4.74
N ALA A 5 -11.15 8.99 4.10
CA ALA A 5 -12.11 8.72 3.03
C ALA A 5 -11.45 8.11 1.77
N LEU A 6 -10.28 8.59 1.37
CA LEU A 6 -9.56 8.09 0.20
C LEU A 6 -9.09 6.64 0.41
N ILE A 7 -8.54 6.31 1.58
CA ILE A 7 -8.11 4.96 1.95
C ILE A 7 -9.30 3.98 1.90
N GLN A 8 -10.46 4.38 2.44
CA GLN A 8 -11.66 3.55 2.40
C GLN A 8 -12.22 3.35 0.98
N ASN A 9 -12.07 4.35 0.11
CA ASN A 9 -12.57 4.30 -1.27
C ASN A 9 -11.61 3.64 -2.26
N ARG A 10 -10.29 3.63 -1.98
CA ARG A 10 -9.27 3.04 -2.83
C ARG A 10 -9.50 1.54 -3.04
N LYS A 11 -9.39 1.11 -4.27
CA LYS A 11 -9.54 -0.30 -4.69
C LYS A 11 -8.43 -0.67 -5.66
N SER A 12 -8.00 -1.92 -5.62
CA SER A 12 -7.14 -2.49 -6.66
C SER A 12 -7.97 -2.86 -7.87
N VAL A 13 -7.95 -2.02 -8.91
CA VAL A 13 -8.70 -2.21 -10.16
C VAL A 13 -7.79 -2.85 -11.20
N ARG A 14 -8.21 -3.96 -11.77
CA ARG A 14 -7.41 -4.78 -12.71
C ARG A 14 -7.97 -4.77 -14.15
N ALA A 15 -9.06 -4.06 -14.38
CA ALA A 15 -9.65 -3.87 -15.71
C ALA A 15 -9.93 -2.39 -15.93
N PHE A 16 -9.32 -1.83 -16.94
CA PHE A 16 -9.39 -0.41 -17.26
C PHE A 16 -10.03 -0.21 -18.63
N ARG A 17 -10.68 0.94 -18.78
CA ARG A 17 -11.21 1.40 -20.08
C ARG A 17 -10.06 1.95 -20.91
N GLU A 18 -10.15 1.82 -22.21
CA GLU A 18 -9.24 2.45 -23.17
C GLU A 18 -9.46 3.98 -23.28
N LYS A 19 -9.71 4.62 -22.14
CA LYS A 19 -9.89 6.07 -22.06
C LYS A 19 -8.60 6.69 -21.55
N GLN A 20 -8.01 7.55 -22.35
CA GLN A 20 -6.81 8.28 -21.96
C GLN A 20 -7.08 9.22 -20.77
N VAL A 21 -6.11 9.29 -19.89
CA VAL A 21 -6.09 10.28 -18.80
C VAL A 21 -5.74 11.65 -19.40
N PRO A 22 -6.51 12.72 -19.11
CA PRO A 22 -6.23 14.03 -19.66
C PRO A 22 -4.84 14.53 -19.27
N PHE A 23 -4.17 15.20 -20.18
CA PHE A 23 -2.84 15.78 -19.97
C PHE A 23 -2.80 16.67 -18.70
N GLN A 24 -3.81 17.50 -18.52
CA GLN A 24 -3.89 18.35 -17.32
C GLN A 24 -3.92 17.56 -16.00
N THR A 25 -4.56 16.39 -15.99
CA THR A 25 -4.59 15.50 -14.81
C THR A 25 -3.21 14.90 -14.54
N LEU A 26 -2.48 14.52 -15.60
CA LEU A 26 -1.10 14.05 -15.48
C LEU A 26 -0.16 15.14 -14.95
N GLU A 27 -0.31 16.38 -15.43
CA GLU A 27 0.46 17.52 -14.92
C GLU A 27 0.14 17.83 -13.44
N GLN A 28 -1.11 17.69 -13.03
CA GLN A 28 -1.48 17.81 -11.60
C GLN A 28 -0.79 16.74 -10.75
N LEU A 29 -0.69 15.52 -11.25
CA LEU A 29 -0.01 14.43 -10.53
C LEU A 29 1.50 14.63 -10.47
N LYS A 30 2.12 15.11 -11.56
CA LYS A 30 3.54 15.50 -11.59
C LYS A 30 3.84 16.63 -10.60
N ALA A 31 3.01 17.67 -10.60
CA ALA A 31 3.14 18.78 -9.65
C ALA A 31 2.99 18.28 -8.20
N TYR A 32 2.03 17.38 -7.95
CA TYR A 32 1.86 16.78 -6.65
C TYR A 32 3.09 15.97 -6.20
N TYR A 33 3.66 15.15 -7.07
CA TYR A 33 4.91 14.42 -6.77
C TYR A 33 6.06 15.36 -6.41
N ARG A 34 6.20 16.48 -7.12
CA ARG A 34 7.27 17.45 -6.88
C ARG A 34 7.10 18.21 -5.57
N ASP A 35 5.89 18.69 -5.29
CA ASP A 35 5.66 19.73 -4.28
C ASP A 35 4.75 19.26 -3.11
N GLY A 36 4.00 18.19 -3.27
CA GLY A 36 2.94 17.78 -2.32
C GLY A 36 3.04 16.38 -1.77
N VAL A 37 3.78 15.48 -2.43
CA VAL A 37 3.86 14.08 -2.00
C VAL A 37 4.54 13.94 -0.64
N GLN A 38 3.96 13.11 0.21
CA GLN A 38 4.56 12.79 1.49
C GLN A 38 5.69 11.76 1.32
N ARG A 39 6.79 11.97 2.02
CA ARG A 39 7.95 11.06 2.05
C ARG A 39 8.19 10.60 3.47
N LEU A 40 8.41 9.32 3.63
CA LEU A 40 8.75 8.73 4.93
C LEU A 40 10.15 9.15 5.36
N ILE A 41 11.09 9.16 4.39
CA ILE A 41 12.48 9.57 4.56
C ILE A 41 12.81 10.54 3.40
N PRO A 42 12.72 11.86 3.66
CA PRO A 42 12.91 12.87 2.60
C PRO A 42 14.30 12.86 1.96
N GLU A 43 15.29 12.35 2.67
CA GLU A 43 16.70 12.27 2.25
C GLU A 43 16.93 11.23 1.16
N ILE A 44 16.06 10.22 1.03
CA ILE A 44 16.17 9.20 -0.02
C ILE A 44 15.69 9.80 -1.34
N GLY A 45 16.62 9.92 -2.30
CA GLY A 45 16.33 10.38 -3.66
C GLY A 45 15.38 9.42 -4.38
N THR A 46 14.40 9.99 -5.07
CA THR A 46 13.44 9.23 -5.89
C THR A 46 13.18 9.93 -7.21
N GLU A 47 12.90 9.16 -8.26
CA GLU A 47 12.45 9.64 -9.56
C GLU A 47 11.12 8.98 -9.93
N LEU A 48 10.18 9.76 -10.50
CA LEU A 48 8.89 9.24 -10.94
C LEU A 48 8.73 9.40 -12.44
N TYR A 49 8.47 8.29 -13.11
CA TYR A 49 8.22 8.23 -14.54
C TYR A 49 6.76 7.90 -14.83
N PHE A 50 6.25 8.51 -15.91
CA PHE A 50 4.89 8.34 -16.40
C PHE A 50 4.95 7.70 -17.79
N PHE A 51 4.31 6.56 -17.94
CA PHE A 51 4.25 5.84 -19.19
C PHE A 51 2.82 5.72 -19.71
N GLY A 52 2.68 5.76 -21.02
CA GLY A 52 1.41 5.58 -21.71
C GLY A 52 1.10 4.12 -22.05
N THR A 53 0.18 3.92 -22.98
CA THR A 53 -0.31 2.60 -23.41
C THR A 53 0.77 1.73 -24.06
N ASP A 54 1.74 2.35 -24.70
CA ASP A 54 2.89 1.70 -25.34
C ASP A 54 3.80 0.96 -24.34
N ALA A 55 3.89 1.44 -23.10
CA ALA A 55 4.62 0.75 -22.06
C ALA A 55 4.03 -0.61 -21.68
N ARG A 56 2.79 -0.89 -22.03
CA ARG A 56 2.17 -2.19 -21.75
C ARG A 56 2.91 -3.33 -22.42
N GLU A 57 3.21 -3.21 -23.71
CA GLU A 57 3.96 -4.23 -24.46
C GLU A 57 5.38 -4.38 -23.91
N ALA A 58 6.03 -3.26 -23.56
CA ALA A 58 7.37 -3.27 -22.99
C ALA A 58 7.40 -3.97 -21.60
N LEU A 59 6.41 -3.74 -20.76
CA LEU A 59 6.32 -4.35 -19.44
C LEU A 59 5.86 -5.82 -19.45
N GLU A 60 5.30 -6.32 -20.57
CA GLU A 60 4.95 -7.73 -20.69
C GLU A 60 6.20 -8.62 -20.54
N GLY A 61 6.21 -9.47 -19.51
CA GLY A 61 7.34 -10.32 -19.16
C GLY A 61 8.36 -9.70 -18.18
N ALA A 62 8.44 -8.36 -18.08
CA ALA A 62 9.30 -7.66 -17.13
C ALA A 62 8.57 -7.36 -15.80
N ALA A 63 7.25 -7.18 -15.85
CA ALA A 63 6.43 -6.89 -14.68
C ALA A 63 5.14 -7.73 -14.69
N GLY A 64 4.46 -7.78 -13.52
CA GLY A 64 3.23 -8.52 -13.32
C GLY A 64 3.42 -9.83 -12.55
N TYR A 65 2.31 -10.34 -11.98
CA TYR A 65 2.30 -11.58 -11.22
C TYR A 65 2.31 -12.79 -12.18
N HIS A 66 3.33 -13.65 -12.08
CA HIS A 66 3.54 -14.77 -13.01
C HIS A 66 3.43 -14.36 -14.49
N LYS A 67 4.02 -13.23 -14.86
CA LYS A 67 3.99 -12.62 -16.19
C LYS A 67 2.61 -12.09 -16.62
N PHE A 68 1.64 -12.07 -15.71
CA PHE A 68 0.35 -11.45 -15.96
C PHE A 68 0.39 -9.97 -15.56
N LEU A 69 0.54 -9.12 -16.54
CA LEU A 69 0.50 -7.67 -16.36
C LEU A 69 -0.95 -7.18 -16.35
N VAL A 70 -1.25 -6.27 -15.43
CA VAL A 70 -2.52 -5.53 -15.43
C VAL A 70 -2.49 -4.52 -16.58
N GLY A 71 -3.29 -4.75 -17.62
CA GLY A 71 -3.41 -3.85 -18.77
C GLY A 71 -4.10 -2.55 -18.38
N ALA A 72 -3.38 -1.44 -18.44
CA ALA A 72 -3.88 -0.09 -18.13
C ALA A 72 -3.45 0.91 -19.20
N PRO A 73 -4.17 2.06 -19.34
CA PRO A 73 -3.77 3.11 -20.26
C PRO A 73 -2.54 3.89 -19.80
N GLN A 74 -2.18 3.81 -18.51
CA GLN A 74 -1.08 4.55 -17.91
C GLN A 74 -0.39 3.73 -16.82
N TYR A 75 0.93 3.97 -16.64
CA TYR A 75 1.74 3.39 -15.57
C TYR A 75 2.58 4.46 -14.89
N LEU A 76 2.70 4.35 -13.57
CA LEU A 76 3.71 5.05 -12.76
C LEU A 76 4.83 4.07 -12.47
N VAL A 77 6.07 4.53 -12.63
CA VAL A 77 7.28 3.79 -12.24
C VAL A 77 8.09 4.70 -11.33
N LEU A 78 8.26 4.29 -10.08
CA LEU A 78 9.05 4.99 -9.08
C LEU A 78 10.40 4.31 -8.95
N LEU A 79 11.46 5.08 -9.13
CA LEU A 79 12.84 4.69 -8.89
C LEU A 79 13.32 5.29 -7.56
N THR A 80 14.26 4.62 -6.91
CA THR A 80 14.84 5.04 -5.63
C THR A 80 16.33 4.80 -5.57
N GLU A 81 17.03 5.59 -4.78
CA GLU A 81 18.41 5.34 -4.40
C GLU A 81 18.54 4.03 -3.62
N ASN A 82 19.72 3.44 -3.67
CA ASN A 82 20.05 2.28 -2.83
C ASN A 82 20.21 2.71 -1.37
N HIS A 83 19.27 2.33 -0.53
CA HIS A 83 19.25 2.64 0.90
C HIS A 83 18.56 1.50 1.67
N PRO A 84 18.96 1.19 2.92
CA PRO A 84 18.33 0.13 3.71
C PRO A 84 16.81 0.24 3.86
N GLN A 85 16.26 1.46 3.89
CA GLN A 85 14.83 1.72 3.98
C GLN A 85 14.21 2.16 2.63
N ALA A 86 14.88 1.93 1.51
CA ALA A 86 14.40 2.34 0.19
C ALA A 86 13.01 1.77 -0.14
N GLY A 87 12.79 0.48 0.14
CA GLY A 87 11.51 -0.19 -0.08
C GLY A 87 10.37 0.39 0.77
N LEU A 88 10.64 0.67 2.06
CA LEU A 88 9.67 1.32 2.95
C LEU A 88 9.29 2.71 2.44
N ASN A 89 10.30 3.53 2.08
CA ASN A 89 10.07 4.87 1.55
C ASN A 89 9.31 4.83 0.21
N ALA A 90 9.67 3.91 -0.69
CA ALA A 90 9.00 3.75 -1.97
C ALA A 90 7.54 3.32 -1.82
N GLY A 91 7.24 2.38 -0.90
CA GLY A 91 5.88 1.98 -0.58
C GLY A 91 5.04 3.15 -0.05
N PHE A 92 5.62 3.95 0.84
CA PHE A 92 5.00 5.14 1.41
C PHE A 92 4.70 6.21 0.33
N VAL A 93 5.69 6.56 -0.49
CA VAL A 93 5.57 7.57 -1.56
C VAL A 93 4.58 7.15 -2.63
N MET A 94 4.68 5.90 -3.11
CA MET A 94 3.80 5.42 -4.17
C MET A 94 2.35 5.29 -3.69
N GLU A 95 2.10 4.92 -2.43
CA GLU A 95 0.72 4.86 -1.92
C GLU A 95 0.12 6.27 -1.77
N ASP A 96 0.89 7.27 -1.39
CA ASP A 96 0.42 8.67 -1.38
C ASP A 96 0.02 9.14 -2.79
N LEU A 97 0.79 8.77 -3.82
CA LEU A 97 0.43 8.99 -5.22
C LEU A 97 -0.83 8.23 -5.64
N ILE A 98 -1.00 6.99 -5.21
CA ILE A 98 -2.18 6.18 -5.47
C ILE A 98 -3.43 6.80 -4.83
N LEU A 99 -3.31 7.32 -3.61
CA LEU A 99 -4.40 8.04 -2.97
C LEU A 99 -4.70 9.36 -3.69
N LYS A 100 -3.68 10.05 -4.23
CA LYS A 100 -3.88 11.21 -5.09
C LYS A 100 -4.58 10.85 -6.39
N LEU A 101 -4.29 9.70 -7.01
CA LEU A 101 -5.07 9.20 -8.16
C LEU A 101 -6.54 9.01 -7.79
N THR A 102 -6.83 8.44 -6.62
CA THR A 102 -8.20 8.26 -6.11
C THR A 102 -8.91 9.61 -5.91
N ASP A 103 -8.21 10.61 -5.37
CA ASP A 103 -8.68 11.99 -5.23
C ASP A 103 -9.04 12.63 -6.59
N LEU A 104 -8.27 12.30 -7.62
CA LEU A 104 -8.49 12.71 -9.01
C LEU A 104 -9.50 11.82 -9.75
N GLN A 105 -10.23 10.96 -9.06
CA GLN A 105 -11.24 10.04 -9.62
C GLN A 105 -10.66 9.04 -10.63
N LEU A 106 -9.40 8.64 -10.44
CA LEU A 106 -8.74 7.59 -11.19
C LEU A 106 -8.61 6.34 -10.33
N ASP A 107 -8.72 5.20 -10.97
CA ASP A 107 -8.51 3.89 -10.37
C ASP A 107 -7.07 3.43 -10.58
N SER A 108 -6.58 2.56 -9.71
CA SER A 108 -5.20 2.07 -9.76
C SER A 108 -5.06 0.60 -9.33
N CYS A 109 -3.92 0.03 -9.67
CA CYS A 109 -3.48 -1.28 -9.20
C CYS A 109 -1.97 -1.31 -9.05
N TRP A 110 -1.48 -1.77 -7.91
CA TRP A 110 -0.08 -2.11 -7.71
C TRP A 110 0.32 -3.23 -8.69
N VAL A 111 1.51 -3.09 -9.28
CA VAL A 111 2.08 -4.08 -10.21
C VAL A 111 3.38 -4.58 -9.60
N THR A 112 3.53 -5.90 -9.51
CA THR A 112 4.75 -6.52 -9.01
C THR A 112 5.79 -6.68 -10.12
N PHE A 113 7.05 -6.78 -9.74
CA PHE A 113 8.16 -7.13 -10.62
C PHE A 113 9.22 -7.86 -9.80
N THR A 114 10.15 -8.52 -10.44
CA THR A 114 11.20 -9.30 -9.77
C THR A 114 12.61 -8.76 -10.04
N ASP A 115 12.78 -8.01 -11.10
CA ASP A 115 14.07 -7.53 -11.55
C ASP A 115 13.97 -6.07 -12.01
N SER A 116 14.64 -5.19 -11.27
CA SER A 116 14.67 -3.74 -11.55
C SER A 116 15.33 -3.43 -12.90
N ASP A 117 16.46 -4.09 -13.19
CA ASP A 117 17.23 -3.81 -14.42
C ASP A 117 16.45 -4.25 -15.64
N HIS A 118 15.79 -5.41 -15.57
CA HIS A 118 14.91 -5.87 -16.65
C HIS A 118 13.76 -4.89 -16.93
N VAL A 119 13.15 -4.29 -15.89
CA VAL A 119 12.11 -3.26 -16.06
C VAL A 119 12.69 -1.98 -16.67
N LYS A 120 13.89 -1.55 -16.24
CA LYS A 120 14.57 -0.37 -16.78
C LYS A 120 14.89 -0.57 -18.27
N ASP A 121 15.47 -1.71 -18.63
CA ASP A 121 15.81 -2.05 -20.02
C ASP A 121 14.55 -2.08 -20.90
N ALA A 122 13.48 -2.73 -20.43
CA ALA A 122 12.20 -2.81 -21.13
C ALA A 122 11.57 -1.45 -21.41
N LEU A 123 11.72 -0.50 -20.47
CA LEU A 123 11.17 0.85 -20.58
C LEU A 123 12.14 1.87 -21.16
N GLY A 124 13.39 1.49 -21.47
CA GLY A 124 14.43 2.40 -21.95
C GLY A 124 14.80 3.48 -20.94
N LEU A 125 14.80 3.15 -19.63
CA LEU A 125 15.12 4.08 -18.55
C LEU A 125 16.63 4.14 -18.31
N GLU A 126 17.22 5.30 -18.57
CA GLU A 126 18.59 5.61 -18.24
C GLU A 126 18.65 6.35 -16.89
N SER A 127 18.82 5.61 -15.81
CA SER A 127 18.96 6.16 -14.45
C SER A 127 19.86 5.26 -13.62
N ASP A 128 20.66 5.83 -12.73
CA ASP A 128 21.46 5.10 -11.75
C ASP A 128 20.59 4.55 -10.59
N LEU A 129 19.35 5.03 -10.47
CA LEU A 129 18.39 4.57 -9.47
C LEU A 129 17.78 3.22 -9.86
N GLN A 130 17.28 2.51 -8.86
CA GLN A 130 16.62 1.21 -9.04
C GLN A 130 15.10 1.36 -9.06
N VAL A 131 14.40 0.59 -9.90
CA VAL A 131 12.94 0.51 -9.85
C VAL A 131 12.53 -0.05 -8.50
N ALA A 132 11.69 0.69 -7.80
CA ALA A 132 11.19 0.32 -6.48
C ALA A 132 9.69 -0.01 -6.47
N ALA A 133 8.89 0.70 -7.27
CA ALA A 133 7.45 0.48 -7.29
C ALA A 133 6.85 0.77 -8.67
N ILE A 134 5.83 -0.01 -9.04
CA ILE A 134 5.06 0.18 -10.28
C ILE A 134 3.57 0.20 -9.94
N ALA A 135 2.82 1.14 -10.51
CA ALA A 135 1.37 1.19 -10.43
C ALA A 135 0.74 1.40 -11.80
N ALA A 136 -0.23 0.56 -12.15
CA ALA A 136 -1.12 0.75 -13.29
C ALA A 136 -2.27 1.68 -12.89
N PHE A 137 -2.68 2.63 -13.77
CA PHE A 137 -3.78 3.52 -13.45
C PHE A 137 -4.58 3.99 -14.67
N GLY A 138 -5.78 4.48 -14.41
CA GLY A 138 -6.69 4.98 -15.43
C GLY A 138 -8.13 4.98 -14.94
N TYR A 139 -9.09 4.93 -15.86
CA TYR A 139 -10.49 4.80 -15.53
C TYR A 139 -10.88 3.32 -15.51
N GLY A 140 -11.25 2.81 -14.35
CA GLY A 140 -11.68 1.42 -14.20
C GLY A 140 -12.95 1.11 -14.99
N GLU A 141 -13.08 -0.13 -15.44
CA GLU A 141 -14.32 -0.62 -15.99
C GLU A 141 -15.40 -0.68 -14.90
N LYS A 142 -16.63 -0.34 -15.24
CA LYS A 142 -17.76 -0.56 -14.34
C LYS A 142 -17.93 -2.06 -14.17
N THR A 143 -17.60 -2.58 -13.01
CA THR A 143 -17.77 -4.00 -12.69
C THR A 143 -19.23 -4.38 -12.83
N THR A 144 -19.56 -5.17 -13.84
CA THR A 144 -20.84 -5.86 -13.92
C THR A 144 -20.95 -6.82 -12.72
N ARG A 145 -22.17 -6.97 -12.19
CA ARG A 145 -22.46 -7.89 -11.08
C ARG A 145 -21.82 -9.24 -11.35
N ARG A 146 -20.83 -9.66 -10.55
CA ARG A 146 -20.34 -11.03 -10.60
C ARG A 146 -21.31 -11.90 -9.83
N LEU A 147 -21.97 -12.82 -10.52
CA LEU A 147 -22.76 -13.87 -9.92
C LEU A 147 -21.81 -14.92 -9.36
N ARG A 148 -21.92 -15.22 -8.08
CA ARG A 148 -21.19 -16.31 -7.44
C ARG A 148 -22.18 -17.37 -6.99
N LEU A 149 -21.95 -18.60 -7.40
CA LEU A 149 -22.66 -19.75 -6.87
C LEU A 149 -22.16 -20.02 -5.44
N ASN A 150 -23.05 -19.93 -4.47
CA ASN A 150 -22.79 -20.33 -3.10
C ASN A 150 -23.42 -21.71 -2.88
N ILE A 151 -22.60 -22.75 -2.98
CA ILE A 151 -23.03 -24.14 -2.84
C ILE A 151 -22.92 -24.52 -1.37
N LYS A 152 -24.05 -24.60 -0.66
CA LYS A 152 -24.12 -25.06 0.73
C LYS A 152 -24.31 -26.55 0.83
N SER A 153 -25.03 -27.14 -0.14
CA SER A 153 -25.21 -28.60 -0.34
C SER A 153 -25.67 -28.82 -1.77
N MET A 154 -25.71 -30.10 -2.21
CA MET A 154 -26.21 -30.48 -3.56
C MET A 154 -27.64 -30.01 -3.85
N SER A 155 -28.45 -29.78 -2.82
CA SER A 155 -29.84 -29.32 -2.92
C SER A 155 -30.04 -27.85 -2.49
N ASN A 156 -29.00 -27.15 -2.05
CA ASN A 156 -29.08 -25.78 -1.58
C ASN A 156 -27.99 -24.94 -2.25
N ILE A 157 -28.31 -24.41 -3.42
CA ILE A 157 -27.43 -23.55 -4.23
C ILE A 157 -28.07 -22.18 -4.31
N ASP A 158 -27.40 -21.19 -3.72
CA ASP A 158 -27.81 -19.79 -3.80
C ASP A 158 -26.96 -19.04 -4.83
N ILE A 159 -27.59 -18.20 -5.65
CA ILE A 159 -26.90 -17.26 -6.52
C ILE A 159 -26.77 -15.92 -5.78
N ILE A 160 -25.57 -15.60 -5.32
CA ILE A 160 -25.30 -14.33 -4.65
C ILE A 160 -24.73 -13.34 -5.66
N ALA A 161 -25.48 -12.28 -5.96
CA ALA A 161 -24.99 -11.15 -6.73
C ALA A 161 -24.20 -10.20 -5.80
N LYS A 162 -22.88 -10.33 -5.73
CA LYS A 162 -22.04 -9.33 -5.03
C LYS A 162 -21.76 -8.15 -5.95
N ARG A 163 -22.25 -6.97 -5.56
CA ARG A 163 -21.97 -5.71 -6.29
C ARG A 163 -20.53 -5.23 -6.12
N GLN A 164 -19.85 -5.68 -5.06
CA GLN A 164 -18.45 -5.34 -4.76
C GLN A 164 -17.77 -6.55 -4.14
N TYR A 165 -16.56 -6.84 -4.61
CA TYR A 165 -15.66 -7.79 -3.96
C TYR A 165 -14.73 -6.96 -3.07
N PHE A 166 -14.86 -7.13 -1.76
CA PHE A 166 -13.89 -6.64 -0.80
C PHE A 166 -12.97 -7.79 -0.43
N GLU A 167 -11.68 -7.59 -0.61
CA GLU A 167 -10.71 -8.53 -0.08
C GLU A 167 -10.78 -8.50 1.45
N PRO A 168 -10.77 -9.66 2.12
CA PRO A 168 -10.83 -9.69 3.57
C PRO A 168 -9.60 -8.98 4.16
N LYS A 169 -9.83 -8.12 5.14
CA LYS A 169 -8.79 -7.40 5.87
C LYS A 169 -8.73 -7.88 7.30
N VAL A 170 -7.52 -7.85 7.87
CA VAL A 170 -7.30 -8.13 9.29
C VAL A 170 -8.08 -7.11 10.10
N SER A 171 -8.77 -7.56 11.14
CA SER A 171 -9.47 -6.65 12.04
C SER A 171 -8.46 -5.83 12.86
N VAL A 172 -8.84 -4.64 13.30
CA VAL A 172 -7.98 -3.82 14.18
C VAL A 172 -7.58 -4.59 15.45
N ARG A 173 -8.50 -5.40 16.00
CA ARG A 173 -8.23 -6.25 17.18
C ARG A 173 -7.17 -7.31 16.92
N ASP A 174 -7.05 -7.80 15.70
CA ASP A 174 -6.04 -8.80 15.32
C ASP A 174 -4.75 -8.15 14.83
N LEU A 175 -4.82 -6.88 14.46
CA LEU A 175 -3.70 -6.09 13.99
C LEU A 175 -2.86 -5.52 15.13
N VAL A 176 -3.48 -5.16 16.27
CA VAL A 176 -2.84 -4.43 17.36
C VAL A 176 -2.65 -5.33 18.59
N HIS A 177 -1.44 -5.29 19.14
CA HIS A 177 -1.04 -5.95 20.37
C HIS A 177 -0.69 -4.89 21.41
N ARG A 178 -1.04 -5.11 22.69
CA ARG A 178 -0.79 -4.15 23.75
C ARG A 178 0.34 -4.59 24.67
N GLU A 179 1.31 -3.70 24.90
CA GLU A 179 2.48 -3.83 25.78
C GLU A 179 3.43 -4.99 25.42
N GLN A 180 2.87 -6.18 25.15
CA GLN A 180 3.60 -7.37 24.73
C GLN A 180 2.98 -7.93 23.46
N TRP A 181 3.80 -8.43 22.54
CA TRP A 181 3.32 -9.08 21.33
C TRP A 181 2.49 -10.32 21.69
N GLY A 182 1.31 -10.43 21.10
CA GLY A 182 0.33 -11.47 21.39
C GLY A 182 -0.72 -11.07 22.43
N SER A 183 -0.45 -10.08 23.29
CA SER A 183 -1.42 -9.60 24.29
C SER A 183 -2.42 -8.63 23.67
N ARG A 184 -3.67 -8.78 24.06
CA ARG A 184 -4.79 -7.87 23.73
C ARG A 184 -5.53 -7.40 24.99
N GLU A 185 -5.01 -7.71 26.16
CA GLU A 185 -5.63 -7.35 27.43
C GLU A 185 -5.70 -5.83 27.59
N GLY A 186 -6.89 -5.32 27.84
CA GLY A 186 -7.16 -3.88 27.98
C GLY A 186 -6.90 -3.05 26.70
N LEU A 187 -6.83 -3.69 25.52
CA LEU A 187 -6.63 -2.99 24.26
C LEU A 187 -7.74 -1.99 23.97
N GLU A 188 -9.01 -2.36 24.22
CA GLU A 188 -10.16 -1.47 23.98
C GLU A 188 -10.09 -0.22 24.86
N ASP A 189 -9.68 -0.37 26.11
CA ASP A 189 -9.51 0.76 27.04
C ASP A 189 -8.32 1.65 26.60
N ALA A 190 -7.23 1.03 26.11
CA ALA A 190 -6.06 1.77 25.65
C ALA A 190 -6.32 2.56 24.38
N ILE A 191 -7.07 2.01 23.44
CA ILE A 191 -7.44 2.70 22.19
C ILE A 191 -8.50 3.75 22.48
N GLY A 192 -9.49 3.46 23.34
CA GLY A 192 -10.49 4.43 23.78
C GLY A 192 -9.94 5.59 24.59
N PHE A 193 -8.78 5.44 25.23
CA PHE A 193 -8.13 6.52 25.98
C PHE A 193 -7.59 7.64 25.07
N TYR A 194 -7.22 7.31 23.83
CA TYR A 194 -6.75 8.27 22.82
C TYR A 194 -7.86 8.76 21.88
N ASP A 195 -9.14 8.57 22.24
CA ASP A 195 -10.32 8.76 21.41
C ASP A 195 -10.40 7.82 20.19
N ASP A 196 -11.52 7.91 19.48
CA ASP A 196 -11.78 7.14 18.25
C ASP A 196 -10.72 7.36 17.17
N MET A 197 -9.94 8.43 17.24
CA MET A 197 -8.92 8.82 16.28
C MET A 197 -7.74 7.84 16.19
N LEU A 198 -7.27 7.27 17.30
CA LEU A 198 -6.22 6.24 17.26
C LEU A 198 -6.76 4.95 16.63
N TRP A 199 -8.00 4.60 16.95
CA TRP A 199 -8.69 3.49 16.28
C TRP A 199 -8.81 3.71 14.78
N GLU A 200 -9.15 4.91 14.32
CA GLU A 200 -9.23 5.25 12.90
C GLU A 200 -7.89 5.10 12.19
N ALA A 201 -6.77 5.48 12.82
CA ALA A 201 -5.44 5.29 12.26
C ALA A 201 -5.09 3.79 12.10
N PHE A 202 -5.39 2.95 13.10
CA PHE A 202 -5.22 1.51 12.97
C PHE A 202 -6.17 0.89 11.95
N TYR A 203 -7.41 1.38 11.88
CA TYR A 203 -8.37 0.94 10.86
C TYR A 203 -7.87 1.29 9.45
N ALA A 204 -7.38 2.49 9.23
CA ALA A 204 -6.76 2.89 7.97
C ALA A 204 -5.56 1.97 7.62
N ALA A 205 -4.68 1.71 8.58
CA ALA A 205 -3.56 0.78 8.41
C ALA A 205 -4.02 -0.65 8.07
N SER A 206 -5.13 -1.12 8.64
CA SER A 206 -5.70 -2.44 8.33
C SER A 206 -6.20 -2.56 6.89
N LEU A 207 -6.57 -1.43 6.26
CA LEU A 207 -7.02 -1.37 4.87
C LEU A 207 -5.88 -1.35 3.85
N ALA A 208 -4.62 -1.22 4.31
CA ALA A 208 -3.45 -1.15 3.44
C ALA A 208 -3.39 -2.33 2.46
N PRO A 209 -3.16 -2.09 1.16
CA PRO A 209 -2.86 -3.18 0.25
C PRO A 209 -1.52 -3.83 0.61
N SER A 210 -1.43 -5.12 0.42
CA SER A 210 -0.18 -5.87 0.61
C SER A 210 -0.04 -6.90 -0.49
N TYR A 211 1.19 -7.36 -0.72
CA TYR A 211 1.45 -8.41 -1.70
C TYR A 211 0.58 -9.63 -1.43
N LEU A 212 -0.11 -10.13 -2.45
CA LEU A 212 -1.10 -11.22 -2.36
C LEU A 212 -2.13 -11.09 -1.24
N ASN A 213 -2.35 -9.88 -0.71
CA ASN A 213 -3.17 -9.60 0.47
C ASN A 213 -2.73 -10.36 1.74
N ARG A 214 -1.41 -10.64 1.88
CA ARG A 214 -0.86 -11.44 2.98
C ARG A 214 -0.98 -10.77 4.34
N GLN A 215 -0.92 -9.41 4.38
CA GLN A 215 -1.06 -8.63 5.61
C GLN A 215 -0.12 -9.13 6.73
N ALA A 216 1.15 -9.42 6.34
CA ALA A 216 2.18 -9.96 7.23
C ALA A 216 2.77 -8.87 8.14
N TYR A 217 1.92 -8.16 8.87
CA TYR A 217 2.30 -7.09 9.79
C TYR A 217 1.33 -6.99 10.97
N GLY A 218 1.74 -6.25 11.97
CA GLY A 218 0.92 -5.85 13.12
C GLY A 218 1.56 -4.68 13.85
N PHE A 219 0.87 -4.18 14.85
CA PHE A 219 1.35 -3.08 15.68
C PHE A 219 1.49 -3.53 17.13
N LEU A 220 2.55 -3.06 17.79
CA LEU A 220 2.70 -3.12 19.22
C LEU A 220 2.47 -1.73 19.79
N LEU A 221 1.40 -1.58 20.57
CA LEU A 221 1.02 -0.34 21.25
C LEU A 221 1.53 -0.40 22.69
N LYS A 222 2.36 0.58 23.06
CA LYS A 222 2.81 0.82 24.43
C LYS A 222 2.36 2.22 24.87
N PRO A 223 2.34 2.53 26.18
CA PRO A 223 2.02 3.89 26.64
C PRO A 223 2.93 4.92 25.93
N GLY A 224 2.30 5.84 25.19
CA GLY A 224 2.97 6.92 24.44
C GLY A 224 3.77 6.50 23.22
N SER A 225 3.63 5.26 22.72
CA SER A 225 4.36 4.83 21.50
C SER A 225 3.67 3.71 20.75
N VAL A 226 3.90 3.68 19.45
CA VAL A 226 3.46 2.63 18.54
C VAL A 226 4.65 2.08 17.76
N THR A 227 4.72 0.76 17.61
CA THR A 227 5.75 0.08 16.81
C THR A 227 5.09 -0.78 15.74
N LEU A 228 5.46 -0.57 14.48
CA LEU A 228 5.12 -1.47 13.38
C LEU A 228 6.02 -2.69 13.42
N VAL A 229 5.42 -3.87 13.37
CA VAL A 229 6.11 -5.17 13.39
C VAL A 229 5.81 -5.93 12.11
N SER A 230 6.84 -6.43 11.45
CA SER A 230 6.74 -7.39 10.36
C SER A 230 6.62 -8.80 10.93
N LYS A 231 5.68 -9.58 10.36
CA LYS A 231 5.51 -11.02 10.66
C LYS A 231 6.23 -11.85 9.60
N PRO A 232 6.73 -13.04 9.94
CA PRO A 232 7.31 -13.93 8.94
C PRO A 232 6.24 -14.35 7.91
N ASP A 233 6.62 -14.37 6.64
CA ASP A 233 5.77 -14.82 5.54
C ASP A 233 6.65 -15.40 4.42
N GLU A 234 6.41 -16.65 4.07
CA GLU A 234 7.21 -17.40 3.07
C GLU A 234 6.93 -16.98 1.62
N TYR A 235 5.83 -16.26 1.37
CA TYR A 235 5.42 -15.84 0.03
C TYR A 235 5.91 -14.43 -0.33
N ASN A 236 6.28 -13.62 0.65
CA ASN A 236 6.76 -12.26 0.42
C ASN A 236 8.27 -12.28 0.10
N THR A 237 8.65 -11.62 -0.98
CA THR A 237 10.05 -11.22 -1.15
C THR A 237 10.39 -10.06 -0.19
N PRO A 238 11.68 -9.80 0.09
CA PRO A 238 12.04 -8.65 0.92
C PRO A 238 11.47 -7.32 0.39
N ILE A 239 11.50 -7.08 -0.93
CA ILE A 239 10.97 -5.86 -1.54
C ILE A 239 9.44 -5.77 -1.40
N ASP A 240 8.71 -6.86 -1.62
CA ASP A 240 7.25 -6.88 -1.47
C ASP A 240 6.84 -6.63 -0.01
N SER A 241 7.62 -7.17 0.94
CA SER A 241 7.43 -6.93 2.36
C SER A 241 7.62 -5.45 2.70
N ASP A 242 8.76 -4.88 2.32
CA ASP A 242 9.08 -3.48 2.63
C ASP A 242 8.11 -2.50 1.97
N LEU A 243 7.72 -2.73 0.71
CA LEU A 243 6.66 -1.94 0.06
C LEU A 243 5.35 -2.01 0.85
N SER A 244 4.92 -3.22 1.24
CA SER A 244 3.68 -3.40 2.01
C SER A 244 3.74 -2.69 3.36
N LEU A 245 4.88 -2.73 4.05
CA LEU A 245 5.09 -2.04 5.33
C LEU A 245 5.12 -0.52 5.15
N GLY A 246 5.73 -0.01 4.08
CA GLY A 246 5.70 1.41 3.73
C GLY A 246 4.28 1.93 3.50
N ILE A 247 3.45 1.15 2.81
CA ILE A 247 2.02 1.45 2.62
C ILE A 247 1.27 1.52 3.95
N VAL A 248 1.53 0.56 4.85
CA VAL A 248 0.93 0.52 6.19
C VAL A 248 1.32 1.74 7.00
N LEU A 249 2.61 2.12 6.99
CA LEU A 249 3.10 3.34 7.63
C LEU A 249 2.42 4.59 7.06
N HIS A 250 2.24 4.66 5.73
CA HIS A 250 1.54 5.77 5.10
C HIS A 250 0.10 5.89 5.60
N HIS A 251 -0.67 4.80 5.55
CA HIS A 251 -2.07 4.81 5.96
C HIS A 251 -2.24 5.22 7.42
N PHE A 252 -1.41 4.67 8.33
CA PHE A 252 -1.42 5.04 9.73
C PHE A 252 -1.07 6.53 9.91
N THR A 253 0.07 6.96 9.35
CA THR A 253 0.59 8.33 9.51
C THR A 253 -0.37 9.37 8.93
N ALA A 254 -0.93 9.11 7.75
CA ALA A 254 -1.82 10.05 7.07
C ALA A 254 -3.11 10.35 7.85
N VAL A 255 -3.63 9.35 8.58
CA VAL A 255 -4.81 9.52 9.43
C VAL A 255 -4.42 10.04 10.83
N ALA A 256 -3.33 9.53 11.41
CA ALA A 256 -2.85 9.98 12.72
C ALA A 256 -2.42 11.46 12.71
N ARG A 257 -2.05 12.00 11.56
CA ARG A 257 -1.57 13.39 11.42
C ARG A 257 -2.54 14.43 11.95
N ASP A 258 -3.84 14.19 11.86
CA ASP A 258 -4.88 15.15 12.26
C ASP A 258 -4.87 15.41 13.76
N TRP A 259 -4.32 14.50 14.57
CA TRP A 259 -4.28 14.62 16.04
C TRP A 259 -2.86 14.45 16.62
N ALA A 260 -2.01 13.61 16.04
CA ALA A 260 -0.63 13.40 16.52
C ALA A 260 0.38 14.34 15.85
N GLY A 261 -0.04 15.11 14.84
CA GLY A 261 0.86 15.93 14.04
C GLY A 261 1.80 15.09 13.19
N ASN A 262 3.02 15.56 12.98
CA ASN A 262 4.00 14.83 12.18
C ASN A 262 4.65 13.75 13.04
N LEU A 263 4.28 12.49 12.81
CA LEU A 263 4.93 11.35 13.43
C LEU A 263 6.37 11.19 12.89
N CYS A 264 7.32 11.12 13.81
CA CYS A 264 8.72 10.84 13.50
C CYS A 264 8.99 9.36 13.73
N TRP A 265 9.13 8.59 12.66
CA TRP A 265 9.43 7.17 12.72
C TRP A 265 10.92 6.93 12.92
N ARG A 266 11.27 6.10 13.92
CA ARG A 266 12.62 5.56 14.12
C ARG A 266 12.63 4.15 13.59
N PHE A 267 13.55 3.85 12.68
CA PHE A 267 13.63 2.54 12.04
C PHE A 267 14.45 1.57 12.86
N ASP A 268 14.15 0.27 12.71
CA ASP A 268 14.82 -0.85 13.37
C ASP A 268 15.02 -0.64 14.89
N PRO A 269 13.93 -0.32 15.64
CA PRO A 269 14.04 -0.02 17.07
C PRO A 269 14.51 -1.25 17.85
N GLU A 270 15.52 -1.05 18.69
CA GLU A 270 16.06 -2.08 19.57
C GLU A 270 15.20 -2.32 20.83
N GLY A 271 15.36 -3.48 21.46
CA GLY A 271 14.74 -3.79 22.77
C GLY A 271 13.23 -4.09 22.70
N VAL A 272 12.72 -4.41 21.52
CA VAL A 272 11.35 -4.90 21.35
C VAL A 272 11.36 -6.42 21.45
N ASP A 273 10.69 -6.94 22.48
CA ASP A 273 10.56 -8.40 22.68
C ASP A 273 9.52 -8.96 21.71
N LEU A 274 9.97 -9.77 20.74
CA LEU A 274 9.17 -10.33 19.65
C LEU A 274 9.48 -11.82 19.47
N PRO A 275 8.50 -12.62 19.01
CA PRO A 275 8.75 -14.01 18.64
C PRO A 275 9.76 -14.14 17.49
N GLU A 276 10.35 -15.33 17.37
CA GLU A 276 11.26 -15.65 16.28
C GLU A 276 10.66 -15.34 14.90
N GLY A 277 11.47 -14.79 14.01
CA GLY A 277 11.08 -14.39 12.67
C GLY A 277 10.29 -13.07 12.56
N HIS A 278 9.88 -12.47 13.68
CA HIS A 278 9.29 -11.13 13.69
C HIS A 278 10.36 -10.05 13.76
N ARG A 279 10.10 -8.89 13.14
CA ARG A 279 11.02 -7.75 13.13
C ARG A 279 10.27 -6.47 13.51
N ALA A 280 10.78 -5.73 14.49
CA ALA A 280 10.35 -4.36 14.71
C ALA A 280 10.87 -3.48 13.56
N VAL A 281 9.96 -2.85 12.81
CA VAL A 281 10.28 -2.13 11.56
C VAL A 281 10.53 -0.66 11.84
N ALA A 282 9.57 -0.04 12.51
CA ALA A 282 9.64 1.37 12.85
C ALA A 282 8.81 1.66 14.11
N SER A 283 9.25 2.62 14.92
CA SER A 283 8.54 3.06 16.12
C SER A 283 8.39 4.57 16.13
N ALA A 284 7.24 5.06 16.60
CA ALA A 284 6.98 6.49 16.78
C ALA A 284 6.37 6.76 18.15
N ALA A 285 6.62 7.96 18.69
CA ALA A 285 5.89 8.49 19.83
C ALA A 285 4.49 8.97 19.40
N LEU A 286 3.50 8.74 20.24
CA LEU A 286 2.10 9.18 20.07
C LEU A 286 1.79 10.39 20.95
#